data_1a611fa4862087bd361f94d814cb72ed
#
_entry.id   1a611fa4862087bd361f94d814cb72ed
#
_cell.length_a   1.000
_cell.length_b   1.000
_cell.length_c   1.000
_cell.angle_alpha   90.00
_cell.angle_beta   90.00
_cell.angle_gamma   90.00
#
_symmetry.space_group_name_H-M   'P 1'
#
loop_
_entity.id
_entity.type
_entity.pdbx_description
1 polymer ?
#
loop_
_entity_poly.entity_id
_entity_poly.type
_entity_poly.pdbx_seq_one_letter_code
_entity_poly.pdbx_strand_id
1 'polypeptide(L)'
;MSFDLDYEKLNVSYKSKTSRFPWRGQFSPEFIDYLIATVFADSEVIYDPFCGSGTVLYEASMKGKRSFGSELNPAAWCLSNTLLLNSLNSVERNELLKKLEKIFSNITTPYELISVVKNLEDSPLRISLYSILLLGTGNSKIYELDKITKAYNFLQKFIESIEVYEGESFCYLEDSRKSSLLDESVDGIITSPPYINVFNYHQNYRPIMEDLGWKPLSVATSEIGANRKFRPNRFKTVVQYALDMSLSLNEMERVLKLGSYIVLVVGRESKILGERFRNSEIILDLIKSHQSFKIVQTNYRSFNNKFGQNIIEDILIVKKVSKNFSVTLDIAREVGKKSLLQGLGTVDVKNKDLLLLALNSSDMIQPSDLFKF
;
A
#
# COMPACT_ATOMS: atom_id res chain seq x y z
N MET A 1 27.46 -5.65 -2.15
CA MET A 1 27.32 -5.11 -3.52
C MET A 1 26.36 -3.95 -3.38
N SER A 2 26.69 -2.74 -3.79
CA SER A 2 25.81 -1.57 -3.83
C SER A 2 25.25 -1.42 -5.22
N PHE A 3 24.06 -0.82 -5.35
CA PHE A 3 23.45 -0.51 -6.63
C PHE A 3 23.84 0.91 -7.05
N ASP A 4 24.17 1.09 -8.34
CA ASP A 4 24.37 2.42 -8.90
C ASP A 4 23.02 3.03 -9.26
N LEU A 5 22.48 3.86 -8.35
CA LEU A 5 21.15 4.45 -8.48
C LEU A 5 21.26 5.93 -8.86
N ASP A 6 20.73 6.26 -10.02
CA ASP A 6 20.64 7.62 -10.53
C ASP A 6 19.65 8.45 -9.72
N TYR A 7 20.12 9.53 -9.10
CA TYR A 7 19.32 10.43 -8.28
C TYR A 7 18.17 11.09 -9.04
N GLU A 8 18.37 11.46 -10.29
CA GLU A 8 17.33 12.09 -11.12
C GLU A 8 16.17 11.14 -11.42
N LYS A 9 16.50 9.86 -11.67
CA LYS A 9 15.49 8.81 -11.88
C LYS A 9 14.74 8.47 -10.59
N LEU A 10 15.42 8.47 -9.44
CA LEU A 10 14.76 8.29 -8.14
C LEU A 10 13.76 9.42 -7.85
N ASN A 11 14.08 10.66 -8.23
CA ASN A 11 13.22 11.82 -8.04
C ASN A 11 12.16 12.03 -9.14
N VAL A 12 12.20 11.21 -10.20
CA VAL A 12 11.29 11.33 -11.36
C VAL A 12 11.31 12.75 -11.94
N SER A 13 12.53 13.27 -12.18
CA SER A 13 12.72 14.63 -12.70
C SER A 13 12.05 14.83 -14.07
N TYR A 14 11.93 13.74 -14.85
CA TYR A 14 11.26 13.72 -16.16
C TYR A 14 10.10 12.73 -16.12
N LYS A 15 8.86 13.26 -16.13
CA LYS A 15 7.65 12.47 -16.05
C LYS A 15 7.18 12.04 -17.45
N SER A 16 7.25 10.75 -17.76
CA SER A 16 6.81 10.15 -19.03
C SER A 16 5.54 9.31 -18.91
N LYS A 17 5.20 8.88 -17.70
CA LYS A 17 4.03 8.06 -17.41
C LYS A 17 3.13 8.76 -16.39
N THR A 18 1.86 8.41 -16.38
CA THR A 18 0.90 8.85 -15.35
C THR A 18 0.29 7.65 -14.66
N SER A 19 0.05 7.78 -13.37
CA SER A 19 -0.72 6.76 -12.62
C SER A 19 -2.10 6.59 -13.26
N ARG A 20 -2.52 5.35 -13.44
CA ARG A 20 -3.77 5.01 -14.13
C ARG A 20 -5.00 5.35 -13.29
N PHE A 21 -4.92 5.10 -11.99
CA PHE A 21 -6.01 5.36 -11.05
C PHE A 21 -5.58 6.29 -9.93
N PRO A 22 -6.47 7.15 -9.41
CA PRO A 22 -6.16 8.05 -8.31
C PRO A 22 -6.13 7.27 -6.99
N TRP A 23 -4.98 7.23 -6.33
CA TRP A 23 -4.82 6.71 -4.98
C TRP A 23 -3.86 7.59 -4.19
N ARG A 24 -4.14 7.80 -2.89
CA ARG A 24 -3.27 8.61 -2.04
C ARG A 24 -2.03 7.82 -1.63
N GLY A 25 -0.86 8.42 -1.83
CA GLY A 25 0.41 7.79 -1.48
C GLY A 25 0.90 6.72 -2.47
N GLN A 26 0.31 6.65 -3.67
CA GLN A 26 0.76 5.74 -4.70
C GLN A 26 2.12 6.16 -5.27
N PHE A 27 2.88 5.20 -5.74
CA PHE A 27 4.13 5.42 -6.44
C PHE A 27 3.95 6.07 -7.82
N SER A 28 4.99 6.77 -8.28
CA SER A 28 5.12 7.11 -9.70
C SER A 28 5.50 5.86 -10.49
N PRO A 29 4.85 5.57 -11.64
CA PRO A 29 5.17 4.41 -12.48
C PRO A 29 6.65 4.37 -12.89
N GLU A 30 7.24 5.52 -13.29
CA GLU A 30 8.65 5.61 -13.69
C GLU A 30 9.61 5.22 -12.57
N PHE A 31 9.29 5.57 -11.33
CA PHE A 31 10.10 5.21 -10.18
C PHE A 31 10.14 3.69 -9.96
N ILE A 32 8.98 3.04 -10.07
CA ILE A 32 8.89 1.59 -9.93
C ILE A 32 9.54 0.89 -11.12
N ASP A 33 9.29 1.34 -12.35
CA ASP A 33 9.95 0.84 -13.55
C ASP A 33 11.47 0.87 -13.43
N TYR A 34 12.01 1.98 -12.91
CA TYR A 34 13.44 2.14 -12.66
C TYR A 34 13.98 1.17 -11.58
N LEU A 35 13.29 1.03 -10.46
CA LEU A 35 13.70 0.10 -9.40
C LEU A 35 13.67 -1.36 -9.87
N ILE A 36 12.65 -1.74 -10.65
CA ILE A 36 12.55 -3.09 -11.21
C ILE A 36 13.73 -3.34 -12.17
N ALA A 37 14.05 -2.38 -13.03
CA ALA A 37 15.13 -2.52 -14.00
C ALA A 37 16.54 -2.54 -13.37
N THR A 38 16.71 -1.97 -12.16
CA THR A 38 18.03 -1.83 -11.53
C THR A 38 18.26 -2.81 -10.39
N VAL A 39 17.32 -2.87 -9.44
CA VAL A 39 17.48 -3.71 -8.23
C VAL A 39 16.91 -5.12 -8.44
N PHE A 40 15.90 -5.26 -9.30
CA PHE A 40 15.15 -6.50 -9.48
C PHE A 40 15.18 -7.02 -10.93
N ALA A 41 16.24 -6.67 -11.69
CA ALA A 41 16.37 -7.11 -13.07
C ALA A 41 16.26 -8.64 -13.21
N ASP A 42 16.93 -9.38 -12.33
CA ASP A 42 16.98 -10.85 -12.33
C ASP A 42 15.84 -11.52 -11.54
N SER A 43 14.94 -10.75 -10.91
CA SER A 43 13.82 -11.29 -10.15
C SER A 43 12.70 -11.73 -11.10
N GLU A 44 12.08 -12.87 -10.85
CA GLU A 44 10.93 -13.38 -11.60
C GLU A 44 9.60 -13.05 -10.92
N VAL A 45 9.59 -13.03 -9.59
CA VAL A 45 8.39 -12.82 -8.75
C VAL A 45 8.60 -11.62 -7.84
N ILE A 46 7.77 -10.59 -8.00
CA ILE A 46 7.77 -9.37 -7.18
C ILE A 46 6.55 -9.36 -6.27
N TYR A 47 6.76 -8.92 -5.01
CA TYR A 47 5.68 -8.78 -4.04
C TYR A 47 5.61 -7.35 -3.49
N ASP A 48 4.38 -6.84 -3.34
CA ASP A 48 4.08 -5.58 -2.64
C ASP A 48 3.09 -5.83 -1.50
N PRO A 49 3.56 -5.94 -0.25
CA PRO A 49 2.69 -6.17 0.92
C PRO A 49 1.78 -4.99 1.29
N PHE A 50 1.97 -3.81 0.70
CA PHE A 50 1.13 -2.63 0.91
C PHE A 50 0.72 -2.04 -0.45
N CYS A 51 0.04 -2.86 -1.24
CA CYS A 51 -0.13 -2.73 -2.67
C CYS A 51 -0.81 -1.42 -3.13
N GLY A 52 -1.72 -0.88 -2.32
CA GLY A 52 -2.48 0.30 -2.71
C GLY A 52 -3.23 0.07 -4.02
N SER A 53 -3.11 1.00 -4.96
CA SER A 53 -3.75 0.90 -6.28
C SER A 53 -2.99 0.04 -7.31
N GLY A 54 -1.95 -0.72 -6.90
CA GLY A 54 -1.33 -1.73 -7.75
C GLY A 54 -0.20 -1.26 -8.67
N THR A 55 0.39 -0.09 -8.45
CA THR A 55 1.44 0.44 -9.34
C THR A 55 2.62 -0.53 -9.46
N VAL A 56 3.09 -1.13 -8.35
CA VAL A 56 4.21 -2.09 -8.36
C VAL A 56 3.86 -3.32 -9.19
N LEU A 57 2.66 -3.88 -8.98
CA LEU A 57 2.22 -5.08 -9.68
C LEU A 57 2.10 -4.84 -11.18
N TYR A 58 1.49 -3.72 -11.56
CA TYR A 58 1.31 -3.37 -12.95
C TYR A 58 2.66 -3.15 -13.67
N GLU A 59 3.56 -2.36 -13.10
CA GLU A 59 4.88 -2.12 -13.70
C GLU A 59 5.73 -3.41 -13.75
N ALA A 60 5.60 -4.30 -12.76
CA ALA A 60 6.25 -5.61 -12.77
C ALA A 60 5.71 -6.49 -13.91
N SER A 61 4.39 -6.54 -14.10
CA SER A 61 3.76 -7.28 -15.19
C SER A 61 4.21 -6.76 -16.56
N MET A 62 4.33 -5.44 -16.73
CA MET A 62 4.83 -4.81 -17.96
C MET A 62 6.31 -5.13 -18.25
N LYS A 63 7.05 -5.65 -17.27
CA LYS A 63 8.43 -6.18 -17.42
C LYS A 63 8.48 -7.71 -17.54
N GLY A 64 7.35 -8.36 -17.75
CA GLY A 64 7.26 -9.81 -17.87
C GLY A 64 7.48 -10.56 -16.56
N LYS A 65 7.29 -9.91 -15.39
CA LYS A 65 7.48 -10.51 -14.07
C LYS A 65 6.14 -10.86 -13.45
N ARG A 66 6.05 -12.02 -12.82
CA ARG A 66 4.90 -12.35 -11.96
C ARG A 66 4.88 -11.39 -10.78
N SER A 67 3.71 -10.98 -10.35
CA SER A 67 3.60 -10.01 -9.25
C SER A 67 2.40 -10.28 -8.35
N PHE A 68 2.64 -10.22 -7.05
CA PHE A 68 1.62 -10.42 -6.04
C PHE A 68 1.58 -9.22 -5.08
N GLY A 69 0.40 -8.92 -4.58
CA GLY A 69 0.22 -7.87 -3.58
C GLY A 69 -0.74 -8.26 -2.50
N SER A 70 -0.57 -7.68 -1.33
CA SER A 70 -1.55 -7.71 -0.25
C SER A 70 -2.10 -6.30 -0.05
N GLU A 71 -3.41 -6.19 0.06
CA GLU A 71 -4.09 -4.91 0.31
C GLU A 71 -5.24 -5.11 1.30
N LEU A 72 -5.28 -4.28 2.32
CA LEU A 72 -6.30 -4.34 3.36
C LEU A 72 -7.57 -3.57 2.98
N ASN A 73 -7.43 -2.51 2.17
CA ASN A 73 -8.54 -1.65 1.78
C ASN A 73 -9.23 -2.19 0.52
N PRO A 74 -10.51 -2.59 0.59
CA PRO A 74 -11.19 -3.20 -0.55
C PRO A 74 -11.32 -2.26 -1.75
N ALA A 75 -11.32 -0.93 -1.58
CA ALA A 75 -11.33 0.00 -2.71
C ALA A 75 -9.98 -0.01 -3.47
N ALA A 76 -8.86 -0.03 -2.73
CA ALA A 76 -7.54 -0.14 -3.33
C ALA A 76 -7.35 -1.50 -4.01
N TRP A 77 -7.79 -2.57 -3.35
CA TRP A 77 -7.80 -3.92 -3.92
C TRP A 77 -8.56 -4.00 -5.25
N CYS A 78 -9.75 -3.37 -5.34
CA CYS A 78 -10.49 -3.31 -6.60
C CYS A 78 -9.70 -2.59 -7.69
N LEU A 79 -9.13 -1.41 -7.39
CA LEU A 79 -8.34 -0.64 -8.34
C LEU A 79 -7.09 -1.39 -8.80
N SER A 80 -6.39 -2.06 -7.87
CA SER A 80 -5.22 -2.87 -8.18
C SER A 80 -5.57 -4.01 -9.14
N ASN A 81 -6.59 -4.80 -8.84
CA ASN A 81 -7.00 -5.91 -9.72
C ASN A 81 -7.59 -5.42 -11.05
N THR A 82 -8.06 -4.17 -11.13
CA THR A 82 -8.44 -3.56 -12.43
C THR A 82 -7.23 -3.26 -13.30
N LEU A 83 -6.10 -2.85 -12.74
CA LEU A 83 -4.84 -2.76 -13.51
C LEU A 83 -4.43 -4.12 -14.05
N LEU A 84 -4.65 -5.17 -13.30
CA LEU A 84 -4.28 -6.55 -13.64
C LEU A 84 -5.24 -7.22 -14.64
N LEU A 85 -6.26 -6.51 -15.16
CA LEU A 85 -7.01 -6.93 -16.35
C LEU A 85 -6.12 -7.05 -17.61
N ASN A 86 -4.87 -6.60 -17.55
CA ASN A 86 -3.87 -6.83 -18.60
C ASN A 86 -3.55 -8.34 -18.78
N SER A 87 -3.85 -9.19 -17.81
CA SER A 87 -3.73 -10.65 -17.94
C SER A 87 -4.79 -11.28 -18.85
N LEU A 88 -5.90 -10.59 -19.12
CA LEU A 88 -6.92 -11.08 -20.04
C LEU A 88 -6.43 -11.04 -21.48
N ASN A 89 -6.64 -12.12 -22.20
CA ASN A 89 -6.38 -12.16 -23.64
C ASN A 89 -7.42 -11.34 -24.43
N SER A 90 -7.23 -11.19 -25.72
CA SER A 90 -8.10 -10.36 -26.58
C SER A 90 -9.55 -10.83 -26.65
N VAL A 91 -9.80 -12.14 -26.57
CA VAL A 91 -11.15 -12.70 -26.57
C VAL A 91 -11.85 -12.40 -25.26
N GLU A 92 -11.20 -12.66 -24.14
CA GLU A 92 -11.72 -12.38 -22.79
C GLU A 92 -12.02 -10.88 -22.59
N ARG A 93 -11.14 -9.99 -23.09
CA ARG A 93 -11.37 -8.54 -23.05
C ARG A 93 -12.59 -8.13 -23.85
N ASN A 94 -12.74 -8.64 -25.08
CA ASN A 94 -13.89 -8.35 -25.91
C ASN A 94 -15.20 -8.85 -25.27
N GLU A 95 -15.19 -10.00 -24.63
CA GLU A 95 -16.34 -10.50 -23.88
C GLU A 95 -16.66 -9.61 -22.66
N LEU A 96 -15.63 -9.19 -21.91
CA LEU A 96 -15.80 -8.25 -20.80
C LEU A 96 -16.41 -6.93 -21.26
N LEU A 97 -15.90 -6.34 -22.35
CA LEU A 97 -16.40 -5.09 -22.91
C LEU A 97 -17.86 -5.21 -23.36
N LYS A 98 -18.24 -6.28 -24.04
CA LYS A 98 -19.64 -6.56 -24.42
C LYS A 98 -20.58 -6.68 -23.22
N LYS A 99 -20.11 -7.36 -22.13
CA LYS A 99 -20.88 -7.46 -20.88
C LYS A 99 -21.07 -6.11 -20.22
N LEU A 100 -20.02 -5.29 -20.16
CA LEU A 100 -20.09 -3.91 -19.64
C LEU A 100 -21.05 -3.04 -20.45
N GLU A 101 -20.95 -3.06 -21.79
CA GLU A 101 -21.85 -2.33 -22.69
C GLU A 101 -23.31 -2.74 -22.48
N LYS A 102 -23.60 -4.03 -22.41
CA LYS A 102 -24.94 -4.55 -22.15
C LYS A 102 -25.52 -4.05 -20.83
N ILE A 103 -24.70 -3.99 -19.76
CA ILE A 103 -25.14 -3.47 -18.46
C ILE A 103 -25.45 -1.97 -18.60
N PHE A 104 -24.52 -1.18 -19.16
CA PHE A 104 -24.66 0.27 -19.24
C PHE A 104 -25.79 0.73 -20.18
N SER A 105 -26.14 -0.07 -21.19
CA SER A 105 -27.30 0.20 -22.07
C SER A 105 -28.66 0.06 -21.37
N ASN A 106 -28.71 -0.62 -20.22
CA ASN A 106 -29.97 -0.91 -19.51
C ASN A 106 -30.07 -0.18 -18.16
N ILE A 107 -29.06 0.57 -17.74
CA ILE A 107 -29.06 1.28 -16.46
C ILE A 107 -29.55 2.71 -16.66
N THR A 108 -30.51 3.14 -15.83
CA THR A 108 -31.05 4.47 -15.77
C THR A 108 -30.70 5.22 -14.51
N THR A 109 -30.28 4.52 -13.45
CA THR A 109 -29.89 5.11 -12.17
C THR A 109 -28.59 4.48 -11.61
N PRO A 110 -27.82 5.23 -10.82
CA PRO A 110 -26.67 4.67 -10.09
C PRO A 110 -27.00 3.49 -9.18
N TYR A 111 -28.20 3.49 -8.58
CA TYR A 111 -28.62 2.47 -7.64
C TYR A 111 -28.92 1.11 -8.30
N GLU A 112 -29.39 1.14 -9.54
CA GLU A 112 -29.52 -0.07 -10.37
C GLU A 112 -28.15 -0.71 -10.59
N LEU A 113 -27.12 0.08 -10.92
CA LEU A 113 -25.76 -0.42 -11.09
C LEU A 113 -25.23 -1.05 -9.78
N ILE A 114 -25.42 -0.37 -8.64
CA ILE A 114 -25.04 -0.90 -7.33
C ILE A 114 -25.72 -2.25 -7.05
N SER A 115 -27.00 -2.37 -7.39
CA SER A 115 -27.76 -3.61 -7.24
C SER A 115 -27.20 -4.73 -8.13
N VAL A 116 -26.88 -4.44 -9.38
CA VAL A 116 -26.25 -5.38 -10.30
C VAL A 116 -24.93 -5.90 -9.72
N VAL A 117 -24.07 -5.00 -9.27
CA VAL A 117 -22.74 -5.35 -8.75
C VAL A 117 -22.81 -6.23 -7.51
N LYS A 118 -23.78 -5.97 -6.62
CA LYS A 118 -23.97 -6.79 -5.40
C LYS A 118 -24.33 -8.24 -5.68
N ASN A 119 -25.00 -8.49 -6.80
CA ASN A 119 -25.49 -9.82 -7.19
C ASN A 119 -24.52 -10.58 -8.12
N LEU A 120 -23.38 -9.99 -8.50
CA LEU A 120 -22.36 -10.65 -9.30
C LEU A 120 -21.41 -11.46 -8.42
N GLU A 121 -20.99 -12.62 -8.94
CA GLU A 121 -19.86 -13.38 -8.39
C GLU A 121 -18.53 -12.66 -8.68
N ASP A 122 -17.48 -13.00 -7.94
CA ASP A 122 -16.14 -12.45 -8.16
C ASP A 122 -15.66 -12.80 -9.58
N SER A 123 -15.34 -11.76 -10.33
CA SER A 123 -15.00 -11.88 -11.75
C SER A 123 -14.38 -10.59 -12.26
N PRO A 124 -13.69 -10.60 -13.41
CA PRO A 124 -13.23 -9.37 -14.07
C PRO A 124 -14.34 -8.35 -14.30
N LEU A 125 -15.57 -8.81 -14.54
CA LEU A 125 -16.74 -7.94 -14.71
C LEU A 125 -17.08 -7.20 -13.41
N ARG A 126 -17.15 -7.92 -12.28
CA ARG A 126 -17.44 -7.32 -10.96
C ARG A 126 -16.37 -6.32 -10.57
N ILE A 127 -15.09 -6.66 -10.73
CA ILE A 127 -13.94 -5.77 -10.46
C ILE A 127 -14.03 -4.50 -11.32
N SER A 128 -14.34 -4.65 -12.60
CA SER A 128 -14.52 -3.50 -13.51
C SER A 128 -15.65 -2.57 -13.06
N LEU A 129 -16.78 -3.13 -12.70
CA LEU A 129 -17.95 -2.35 -12.24
C LEU A 129 -17.70 -1.68 -10.88
N TYR A 130 -17.00 -2.35 -9.95
CA TYR A 130 -16.52 -1.72 -8.72
C TYR A 130 -15.67 -0.49 -9.04
N SER A 131 -14.68 -0.63 -9.92
CA SER A 131 -13.78 0.47 -10.25
C SER A 131 -14.49 1.60 -10.96
N ILE A 132 -15.46 1.33 -11.84
CA ILE A 132 -16.31 2.34 -12.45
C ILE A 132 -17.08 3.13 -11.37
N LEU A 133 -17.68 2.43 -10.40
CA LEU A 133 -18.39 3.08 -9.30
C LEU A 133 -17.42 3.91 -8.42
N LEU A 134 -16.27 3.36 -8.05
CA LEU A 134 -15.25 4.10 -7.28
C LEU A 134 -14.84 5.39 -8.00
N LEU A 135 -14.46 5.29 -9.28
CA LEU A 135 -13.98 6.42 -10.06
C LEU A 135 -15.08 7.46 -10.32
N GLY A 136 -16.32 7.00 -10.57
CA GLY A 136 -17.45 7.88 -10.88
C GLY A 136 -18.03 8.59 -9.66
N THR A 137 -17.94 7.99 -8.46
CA THR A 137 -18.53 8.54 -7.24
C THR A 137 -17.52 9.24 -6.33
N GLY A 138 -16.27 8.78 -6.33
CA GLY A 138 -15.25 9.29 -5.40
C GLY A 138 -15.69 9.15 -3.94
N ASN A 139 -15.59 10.24 -3.18
CA ASN A 139 -16.05 10.33 -1.79
C ASN A 139 -17.43 10.99 -1.64
N SER A 140 -18.18 11.17 -2.74
CA SER A 140 -19.51 11.75 -2.70
C SER A 140 -20.51 10.79 -2.06
N LYS A 141 -21.50 11.35 -1.36
CA LYS A 141 -22.69 10.62 -0.90
C LYS A 141 -23.85 10.73 -1.89
N ILE A 142 -23.72 11.58 -2.90
CA ILE A 142 -24.70 11.77 -3.98
C ILE A 142 -24.06 11.22 -5.24
N TYR A 143 -24.72 10.28 -5.89
CA TYR A 143 -24.21 9.61 -7.07
C TYR A 143 -24.89 10.16 -8.32
N GLU A 144 -24.06 10.57 -9.29
CA GLU A 144 -24.50 11.15 -10.55
C GLU A 144 -24.18 10.17 -11.68
N LEU A 145 -25.22 9.78 -12.45
CA LEU A 145 -25.05 8.81 -13.53
C LEU A 145 -24.06 9.30 -14.60
N ASP A 146 -24.04 10.60 -14.89
CA ASP A 146 -23.09 11.19 -15.85
C ASP A 146 -21.62 11.00 -15.45
N LYS A 147 -21.31 11.10 -14.15
CA LYS A 147 -19.95 10.86 -13.65
C LYS A 147 -19.58 9.38 -13.74
N ILE A 148 -20.52 8.50 -13.44
CA ILE A 148 -20.35 7.05 -13.55
C ILE A 148 -20.17 6.65 -15.02
N THR A 149 -20.95 7.24 -15.94
CA THR A 149 -20.81 7.02 -17.40
C THR A 149 -19.45 7.51 -17.91
N LYS A 150 -18.94 8.63 -17.42
CA LYS A 150 -17.57 9.08 -17.73
C LYS A 150 -16.52 8.11 -17.24
N ALA A 151 -16.69 7.55 -16.04
CA ALA A 151 -15.79 6.52 -15.49
C ALA A 151 -15.87 5.23 -16.30
N TYR A 152 -17.05 4.81 -16.74
CA TYR A 152 -17.23 3.69 -17.66
C TYR A 152 -16.49 3.91 -18.99
N ASN A 153 -16.68 5.04 -19.65
CA ASN A 153 -15.99 5.36 -20.91
C ASN A 153 -14.46 5.40 -20.75
N PHE A 154 -13.99 5.88 -19.60
CA PHE A 154 -12.57 5.86 -19.27
C PHE A 154 -12.05 4.41 -19.11
N LEU A 155 -12.77 3.58 -18.34
CA LEU A 155 -12.36 2.20 -18.10
C LEU A 155 -12.44 1.35 -19.38
N GLN A 156 -13.44 1.57 -20.22
CA GLN A 156 -13.56 0.92 -21.51
C GLN A 156 -12.30 1.16 -22.35
N LYS A 157 -11.91 2.43 -22.54
CA LYS A 157 -10.70 2.81 -23.27
C LYS A 157 -9.43 2.22 -22.63
N PHE A 158 -9.39 2.17 -21.30
CA PHE A 158 -8.27 1.56 -20.58
C PHE A 158 -8.16 0.07 -20.92
N ILE A 159 -9.27 -0.70 -20.85
CA ILE A 159 -9.29 -2.14 -21.16
C ILE A 159 -8.90 -2.39 -22.63
N GLU A 160 -9.35 -1.53 -23.56
CA GLU A 160 -9.01 -1.61 -24.98
C GLU A 160 -7.51 -1.36 -25.26
N SER A 161 -6.90 -0.45 -24.50
CA SER A 161 -5.52 0.03 -24.75
C SER A 161 -4.44 -0.63 -23.91
N ILE A 162 -4.80 -1.42 -22.88
CA ILE A 162 -3.86 -2.02 -21.97
C ILE A 162 -3.09 -3.15 -22.67
N GLU A 163 -1.77 -3.19 -22.53
CA GLU A 163 -0.94 -4.25 -23.10
C GLU A 163 -1.26 -5.61 -22.44
N VAL A 164 -1.18 -6.68 -23.22
CA VAL A 164 -1.41 -8.04 -22.70
C VAL A 164 -0.18 -8.52 -21.97
N TYR A 165 -0.38 -9.13 -20.80
CA TYR A 165 0.63 -9.83 -20.05
C TYR A 165 0.13 -11.24 -19.72
N GLU A 166 0.85 -12.26 -20.20
CA GLU A 166 0.45 -13.68 -20.06
C GLU A 166 0.90 -14.31 -18.72
N GLY A 167 1.57 -13.56 -17.86
CA GLY A 167 2.02 -14.05 -16.56
C GLY A 167 0.95 -13.93 -15.47
N GLU A 168 1.28 -14.48 -14.30
CA GLU A 168 0.42 -14.43 -13.14
C GLU A 168 0.67 -13.16 -12.32
N SER A 169 -0.39 -12.36 -12.15
CA SER A 169 -0.36 -11.19 -11.29
C SER A 169 -1.69 -11.04 -10.55
N PHE A 170 -1.64 -10.83 -9.23
CA PHE A 170 -2.83 -10.74 -8.42
C PHE A 170 -2.61 -9.94 -7.14
N CYS A 171 -3.61 -9.15 -6.76
CA CYS A 171 -3.67 -8.50 -5.45
C CYS A 171 -4.66 -9.24 -4.55
N TYR A 172 -4.17 -9.76 -3.43
CA TYR A 172 -4.99 -10.42 -2.41
C TYR A 172 -5.61 -9.37 -1.49
N LEU A 173 -6.87 -9.60 -1.11
CA LEU A 173 -7.53 -8.80 -0.08
C LEU A 173 -7.20 -9.42 1.28
N GLU A 174 -6.08 -9.00 1.86
CA GLU A 174 -5.54 -9.61 3.08
C GLU A 174 -4.65 -8.63 3.86
N ASP A 175 -4.32 -9.03 5.08
CA ASP A 175 -3.43 -8.26 5.95
C ASP A 175 -1.96 -8.64 5.68
N SER A 176 -1.13 -7.65 5.36
CA SER A 176 0.30 -7.79 5.08
C SER A 176 1.12 -8.43 6.19
N ARG A 177 0.59 -8.50 7.41
CA ARG A 177 1.22 -9.17 8.56
C ARG A 177 0.98 -10.68 8.57
N LYS A 178 0.12 -11.18 7.66
CA LYS A 178 -0.21 -12.59 7.47
C LYS A 178 -0.64 -12.84 6.04
N SER A 179 0.31 -12.95 5.14
CA SER A 179 0.07 -13.21 3.72
C SER A 179 -0.29 -14.67 3.45
N SER A 180 -1.11 -14.90 2.43
CA SER A 180 -1.41 -16.23 1.89
C SER A 180 -0.28 -16.83 1.05
N LEU A 181 0.77 -16.06 0.73
CA LEU A 181 1.92 -16.53 -0.02
C LEU A 181 2.70 -17.60 0.74
N LEU A 182 3.29 -18.54 0.01
CA LEU A 182 4.12 -19.61 0.57
C LEU A 182 5.47 -19.04 1.03
N ASP A 183 6.12 -19.79 1.93
CA ASP A 183 7.49 -19.49 2.37
C ASP A 183 8.43 -19.47 1.16
N GLU A 184 9.35 -18.49 1.14
CA GLU A 184 10.38 -18.36 0.10
C GLU A 184 9.83 -18.43 -1.34
N SER A 185 8.65 -17.85 -1.58
CA SER A 185 7.99 -17.88 -2.89
C SER A 185 8.28 -16.66 -3.77
N VAL A 186 8.86 -15.56 -3.20
CA VAL A 186 9.10 -14.31 -3.94
C VAL A 186 10.59 -13.97 -4.04
N ASP A 187 10.98 -13.39 -5.19
CA ASP A 187 12.37 -13.03 -5.50
C ASP A 187 12.70 -11.58 -5.14
N GLY A 188 11.69 -10.77 -4.86
CA GLY A 188 11.89 -9.37 -4.51
C GLY A 188 10.66 -8.74 -3.92
N ILE A 189 10.88 -7.75 -3.05
CA ILE A 189 9.81 -6.96 -2.44
C ILE A 189 10.05 -5.48 -2.72
N ILE A 190 9.04 -4.80 -3.27
CA ILE A 190 9.03 -3.34 -3.45
C ILE A 190 7.77 -2.82 -2.79
N THR A 191 7.91 -1.93 -1.80
CA THR A 191 6.74 -1.44 -1.09
C THR A 191 6.96 -0.09 -0.41
N SER A 192 5.85 0.61 -0.16
CA SER A 192 5.79 1.77 0.73
C SER A 192 4.86 1.47 1.90
N PRO A 193 5.39 1.09 3.06
CA PRO A 193 4.55 0.83 4.23
C PRO A 193 3.81 2.10 4.65
N PRO A 194 2.66 1.98 5.32
CA PRO A 194 1.95 3.12 5.89
C PRO A 194 2.86 3.94 6.81
N TYR A 195 2.61 5.27 6.89
CA TYR A 195 3.35 6.18 7.78
C TYR A 195 2.53 6.47 9.03
N ILE A 196 3.19 6.79 10.13
CA ILE A 196 2.52 7.10 11.38
C ILE A 196 1.63 8.32 11.18
N ASN A 197 0.32 8.18 11.41
CA ASN A 197 -0.65 9.29 11.52
C ASN A 197 -0.78 10.17 10.25
N VAL A 198 -0.47 9.67 9.05
CA VAL A 198 -0.52 10.48 7.82
C VAL A 198 -1.84 10.32 7.09
N PHE A 199 -2.32 9.11 6.88
CA PHE A 199 -3.54 8.84 6.11
C PHE A 199 -4.55 7.99 6.89
N ASN A 200 -5.83 8.25 6.62
CA ASN A 200 -6.94 7.38 7.00
C ASN A 200 -7.46 6.73 5.72
N TYR A 201 -6.80 5.67 5.27
CA TYR A 201 -7.08 5.03 3.99
C TYR A 201 -8.51 4.50 3.89
N HIS A 202 -9.09 4.01 5.00
CA HIS A 202 -10.49 3.56 5.08
C HIS A 202 -11.53 4.65 4.76
N GLN A 203 -11.15 5.92 4.68
CA GLN A 203 -12.06 7.01 4.28
C GLN A 203 -12.11 7.19 2.75
N ASN A 204 -11.14 6.63 2.00
CA ASN A 204 -11.18 6.73 0.55
C ASN A 204 -12.32 5.89 0.00
N TYR A 205 -13.17 6.50 -0.82
CA TYR A 205 -14.35 5.88 -1.43
C TYR A 205 -15.35 5.27 -0.44
N ARG A 206 -15.30 5.68 0.83
CA ARG A 206 -16.08 5.05 1.89
C ARG A 206 -17.59 5.01 1.61
N PRO A 207 -18.28 6.07 1.14
CA PRO A 207 -19.72 6.03 0.94
C PRO A 207 -20.14 4.91 -0.03
N ILE A 208 -19.54 4.87 -1.20
CA ILE A 208 -19.88 3.84 -2.19
C ILE A 208 -19.49 2.43 -1.73
N MET A 209 -18.38 2.28 -0.99
CA MET A 209 -17.98 0.99 -0.46
C MET A 209 -18.99 0.47 0.58
N GLU A 210 -19.52 1.34 1.44
CA GLU A 210 -20.60 0.99 2.39
C GLU A 210 -21.87 0.58 1.64
N ASP A 211 -22.26 1.30 0.58
CA ASP A 211 -23.41 0.96 -0.25
C ASP A 211 -23.23 -0.35 -1.02
N LEU A 212 -22.00 -0.70 -1.37
CA LEU A 212 -21.64 -1.99 -1.97
C LEU A 212 -21.59 -3.16 -0.95
N GLY A 213 -21.81 -2.87 0.33
CA GLY A 213 -21.87 -3.87 1.39
C GLY A 213 -20.57 -4.10 2.15
N TRP A 214 -19.50 -3.37 1.82
CA TRP A 214 -18.24 -3.42 2.56
C TRP A 214 -18.33 -2.67 3.89
N LYS A 215 -17.42 -3.00 4.80
CA LYS A 215 -17.34 -2.37 6.13
C LYS A 215 -16.00 -1.63 6.32
N PRO A 216 -15.74 -0.50 5.61
CA PRO A 216 -14.45 0.17 5.68
C PRO A 216 -14.02 0.59 7.09
N LEU A 217 -14.97 0.85 7.98
CA LEU A 217 -14.68 1.20 9.38
C LEU A 217 -14.15 0.03 10.20
N SER A 218 -14.48 -1.21 9.86
CA SER A 218 -13.90 -2.39 10.53
C SER A 218 -12.44 -2.58 10.10
N VAL A 219 -12.10 -2.26 8.85
CA VAL A 219 -10.72 -2.26 8.36
C VAL A 219 -9.84 -1.25 9.12
N ALA A 220 -10.42 -0.11 9.52
CA ALA A 220 -9.69 0.96 10.21
C ALA A 220 -9.03 0.53 11.53
N THR A 221 -9.52 -0.51 12.20
CA THR A 221 -8.93 -1.03 13.44
C THR A 221 -7.63 -1.81 13.21
N SER A 222 -7.45 -2.29 11.98
CA SER A 222 -6.29 -3.08 11.54
C SER A 222 -5.27 -2.24 10.75
N GLU A 223 -5.62 -1.01 10.35
CA GLU A 223 -4.70 -0.11 9.63
C GLU A 223 -3.46 0.20 10.49
N ILE A 224 -2.28 -0.05 9.94
CA ILE A 224 -0.99 0.26 10.57
C ILE A 224 -0.80 1.77 10.62
N GLY A 225 -0.33 2.29 11.75
CA GLY A 225 -0.06 3.72 11.95
C GLY A 225 -1.32 4.59 12.07
N ALA A 226 -2.53 4.04 12.00
CA ALA A 226 -3.76 4.80 12.12
C ALA A 226 -3.96 5.36 13.53
N ASN A 227 -4.43 6.59 13.64
CA ASN A 227 -4.52 7.30 14.92
C ASN A 227 -5.82 7.06 15.71
N ARG A 228 -6.75 6.27 15.19
CA ARG A 228 -8.10 6.14 15.75
C ARG A 228 -8.15 5.44 17.11
N LYS A 229 -7.30 4.44 17.31
CA LYS A 229 -7.30 3.62 18.53
C LYS A 229 -6.88 4.42 19.78
N PHE A 230 -6.00 5.40 19.61
CA PHE A 230 -5.43 6.18 20.70
C PHE A 230 -5.80 7.67 20.66
N ARG A 231 -7.05 8.00 20.32
CA ARG A 231 -7.52 9.40 20.24
C ARG A 231 -7.15 10.27 21.46
N PRO A 232 -7.26 9.78 22.71
CA PRO A 232 -6.86 10.57 23.89
C PRO A 232 -5.36 10.80 24.00
N ASN A 233 -4.52 9.89 23.46
CA ASN A 233 -3.08 9.99 23.50
C ASN A 233 -2.44 9.38 22.23
N ARG A 234 -2.30 10.20 21.22
CA ARG A 234 -1.80 9.78 19.90
C ARG A 234 -0.34 9.37 19.88
N PHE A 235 0.47 9.71 20.89
CA PHE A 235 1.86 9.24 21.00
C PHE A 235 1.96 7.71 21.13
N LYS A 236 0.95 7.05 21.70
CA LYS A 236 0.88 5.58 21.75
C LYS A 236 0.93 4.91 20.38
N THR A 237 0.53 5.62 19.32
CA THR A 237 0.58 5.12 17.94
C THR A 237 2.03 4.85 17.49
N VAL A 238 3.03 5.53 18.06
CA VAL A 238 4.45 5.31 17.73
C VAL A 238 4.87 3.89 18.11
N VAL A 239 4.53 3.46 19.31
CA VAL A 239 4.85 2.10 19.78
C VAL A 239 4.04 1.06 19.00
N GLN A 240 2.73 1.29 18.80
CA GLN A 240 1.90 0.39 18.01
C GLN A 240 2.43 0.22 16.58
N TYR A 241 2.88 1.32 15.95
CA TYR A 241 3.49 1.28 14.62
C TYR A 241 4.72 0.38 14.57
N ALA A 242 5.62 0.48 15.56
CA ALA A 242 6.79 -0.38 15.64
C ALA A 242 6.39 -1.86 15.79
N LEU A 243 5.38 -2.16 16.61
CA LEU A 243 4.84 -3.51 16.78
C LEU A 243 4.25 -4.05 15.46
N ASP A 244 3.40 -3.29 14.80
CA ASP A 244 2.76 -3.69 13.54
C ASP A 244 3.78 -3.89 12.42
N MET A 245 4.75 -2.97 12.30
CA MET A 245 5.80 -3.08 11.29
C MET A 245 6.76 -4.24 11.53
N SER A 246 7.01 -4.62 12.79
CA SER A 246 7.80 -5.82 13.09
C SER A 246 7.12 -7.09 12.58
N LEU A 247 5.81 -7.20 12.74
CA LEU A 247 5.03 -8.32 12.22
C LEU A 247 5.06 -8.37 10.69
N SER A 248 4.94 -7.21 10.03
CA SER A 248 5.03 -7.14 8.55
C SER A 248 6.45 -7.49 8.06
N LEU A 249 7.51 -7.07 8.76
CA LEU A 249 8.89 -7.42 8.40
C LEU A 249 9.16 -8.91 8.60
N ASN A 250 8.61 -9.53 9.66
CA ASN A 250 8.69 -10.97 9.87
C ASN A 250 7.99 -11.74 8.74
N GLU A 251 6.86 -11.24 8.28
CA GLU A 251 6.12 -11.85 7.16
C GLU A 251 6.88 -11.67 5.83
N MET A 252 7.46 -10.49 5.59
CA MET A 252 8.35 -10.28 4.44
C MET A 252 9.56 -11.22 4.47
N GLU A 253 10.12 -11.49 5.65
CA GLU A 253 11.19 -12.48 5.81
C GLU A 253 10.72 -13.88 5.40
N ARG A 254 9.55 -14.30 5.86
CA ARG A 254 9.02 -15.61 5.58
C ARG A 254 8.83 -15.86 4.07
N VAL A 255 8.23 -14.92 3.35
CA VAL A 255 7.89 -15.08 1.93
C VAL A 255 9.06 -14.84 0.98
N LEU A 256 10.08 -14.07 1.39
CA LEU A 256 11.22 -13.70 0.55
C LEU A 256 12.24 -14.84 0.49
N LYS A 257 12.74 -15.15 -0.69
CA LYS A 257 13.84 -16.12 -0.86
C LYS A 257 15.15 -15.62 -0.25
N LEU A 258 15.98 -16.54 0.22
CA LEU A 258 17.32 -16.23 0.70
C LEU A 258 18.18 -15.60 -0.39
N GLY A 259 18.88 -14.52 -0.07
CA GLY A 259 19.74 -13.79 -0.99
C GLY A 259 19.01 -12.67 -1.76
N SER A 260 17.69 -12.61 -1.69
CA SER A 260 16.84 -11.62 -2.38
C SER A 260 16.77 -10.29 -1.64
N TYR A 261 16.20 -9.29 -2.31
CA TYR A 261 16.20 -7.90 -1.84
C TYR A 261 14.78 -7.41 -1.51
N ILE A 262 14.74 -6.48 -0.56
CA ILE A 262 13.57 -5.66 -0.24
C ILE A 262 13.95 -4.20 -0.52
N VAL A 263 13.08 -3.46 -1.20
CA VAL A 263 13.12 -2.00 -1.28
C VAL A 263 11.93 -1.45 -0.51
N LEU A 264 12.22 -0.76 0.61
CA LEU A 264 11.23 -0.05 1.40
C LEU A 264 11.36 1.44 1.12
N VAL A 265 10.26 2.08 0.69
CA VAL A 265 10.19 3.53 0.48
C VAL A 265 9.37 4.12 1.61
N VAL A 266 10.03 4.84 2.50
CA VAL A 266 9.45 5.29 3.77
C VAL A 266 9.49 6.81 3.88
N GLY A 267 8.36 7.45 4.13
CA GLY A 267 8.34 8.86 4.48
C GLY A 267 9.24 9.11 5.68
N ARG A 268 10.20 10.05 5.53
CA ARG A 268 11.24 10.27 6.54
C ARG A 268 10.67 10.54 7.91
N GLU A 269 9.66 11.38 7.99
CA GLU A 269 9.07 11.78 9.27
C GLU A 269 7.55 11.99 9.19
N SER A 270 6.91 11.85 10.34
CA SER A 270 5.50 12.16 10.56
C SER A 270 5.34 13.06 11.77
N LYS A 271 4.28 13.87 11.80
CA LYS A 271 3.96 14.74 12.94
C LYS A 271 2.82 14.17 13.78
N ILE A 272 3.05 14.07 15.08
CA ILE A 272 2.03 13.68 16.08
C ILE A 272 1.94 14.78 17.12
N LEU A 273 0.80 15.43 17.24
CA LEU A 273 0.57 16.56 18.16
C LEU A 273 1.65 17.67 18.05
N GLY A 274 2.16 17.89 16.82
CA GLY A 274 3.22 18.87 16.54
C GLY A 274 4.64 18.32 16.64
N GLU A 275 4.87 17.21 17.36
CA GLU A 275 6.18 16.57 17.48
C GLU A 275 6.50 15.70 16.25
N ARG A 276 7.78 15.67 15.87
CA ARG A 276 8.26 14.89 14.71
C ARG A 276 8.78 13.53 15.15
N PHE A 277 8.29 12.49 14.49
CA PHE A 277 8.76 11.11 14.63
C PHE A 277 9.30 10.62 13.30
N ARG A 278 10.48 10.02 13.32
CA ARG A 278 11.17 9.55 12.12
C ARG A 278 10.76 8.11 11.81
N ASN A 279 9.82 7.94 10.86
CA ASN A 279 9.35 6.62 10.46
C ASN A 279 10.48 5.75 9.94
N SER A 280 11.38 6.31 9.12
CA SER A 280 12.51 5.57 8.55
C SER A 280 13.50 5.08 9.61
N GLU A 281 13.73 5.83 10.69
CA GLU A 281 14.60 5.37 11.80
C GLU A 281 13.96 4.20 12.55
N ILE A 282 12.65 4.22 12.80
CA ILE A 282 11.93 3.09 13.41
C ILE A 282 12.10 1.83 12.55
N ILE A 283 11.87 1.94 11.24
CA ILE A 283 12.03 0.81 10.31
C ILE A 283 13.49 0.33 10.27
N LEU A 284 14.46 1.23 10.23
CA LEU A 284 15.89 0.88 10.26
C LEU A 284 16.28 0.16 11.55
N ASP A 285 15.78 0.60 12.70
CA ASP A 285 16.06 -0.06 13.99
C ASP A 285 15.43 -1.45 14.06
N LEU A 286 14.22 -1.63 13.52
CA LEU A 286 13.60 -2.95 13.39
C LEU A 286 14.41 -3.86 12.46
N ILE A 287 14.86 -3.37 11.29
CA ILE A 287 15.68 -4.13 10.34
C ILE A 287 17.02 -4.52 10.98
N LYS A 288 17.68 -3.62 11.72
CA LYS A 288 18.93 -3.90 12.43
C LYS A 288 18.75 -4.96 13.52
N SER A 289 17.58 -5.00 14.15
CA SER A 289 17.23 -6.01 15.15
C SER A 289 16.86 -7.36 14.52
N HIS A 290 16.55 -7.36 13.23
CA HIS A 290 16.17 -8.56 12.48
C HIS A 290 17.40 -9.24 11.88
N GLN A 291 17.87 -10.31 12.52
CA GLN A 291 19.13 -10.97 12.14
C GLN A 291 19.13 -11.60 10.74
N SER A 292 17.96 -11.81 10.14
CA SER A 292 17.85 -12.27 8.73
C SER A 292 18.16 -11.19 7.71
N PHE A 293 18.20 -9.92 8.10
CA PHE A 293 18.32 -8.82 7.18
C PHE A 293 19.64 -8.05 7.32
N LYS A 294 20.16 -7.59 6.18
CA LYS A 294 21.28 -6.68 6.11
C LYS A 294 20.91 -5.46 5.27
N ILE A 295 21.11 -4.27 5.83
CA ILE A 295 20.98 -3.02 5.06
C ILE A 295 22.14 -2.96 4.06
N VAL A 296 21.80 -2.86 2.78
CA VAL A 296 22.77 -2.79 1.69
C VAL A 296 23.07 -1.33 1.34
N GLN A 297 22.00 -0.53 1.26
CA GLN A 297 22.10 0.86 0.82
C GLN A 297 20.90 1.66 1.33
N THR A 298 21.14 2.94 1.58
CA THR A 298 20.10 3.91 1.91
C THR A 298 20.24 5.10 0.97
N ASN A 299 19.18 5.39 0.22
CA ASN A 299 19.05 6.54 -0.63
C ASN A 299 17.88 7.39 -0.14
N TYR A 300 17.62 8.51 -0.79
CA TYR A 300 16.40 9.28 -0.56
C TYR A 300 15.93 9.91 -1.88
N ARG A 301 14.66 10.28 -1.89
CA ARG A 301 14.06 11.13 -2.91
C ARG A 301 13.29 12.26 -2.28
N SER A 302 13.12 13.35 -3.02
CA SER A 302 12.34 14.49 -2.57
C SER A 302 11.45 15.00 -3.70
N PHE A 303 10.24 15.41 -3.35
CA PHE A 303 9.29 16.00 -4.29
C PHE A 303 8.34 16.96 -3.56
N ASN A 304 7.77 17.88 -4.29
CA ASN A 304 6.76 18.78 -3.73
C ASN A 304 5.37 18.11 -3.86
N ASN A 305 4.63 18.10 -2.74
CA ASN A 305 3.23 17.68 -2.78
C ASN A 305 2.35 18.76 -3.45
N LYS A 306 1.07 18.47 -3.66
CA LYS A 306 0.11 19.40 -4.28
C LYS A 306 -0.09 20.72 -3.51
N PHE A 307 0.41 20.82 -2.29
CA PHE A 307 0.38 22.03 -1.44
C PHE A 307 1.72 22.78 -1.42
N GLY A 308 2.69 22.39 -2.27
CA GLY A 308 4.00 22.98 -2.34
C GLY A 308 4.97 22.59 -1.21
N GLN A 309 4.58 21.66 -0.33
CA GLN A 309 5.45 21.17 0.74
C GLN A 309 6.43 20.14 0.20
N ASN A 310 7.71 20.30 0.55
CA ASN A 310 8.73 19.31 0.22
C ASN A 310 8.55 18.07 1.08
N ILE A 311 8.37 16.92 0.42
CA ILE A 311 8.28 15.60 1.04
C ILE A 311 9.58 14.87 0.76
N ILE A 312 10.14 14.27 1.80
CA ILE A 312 11.35 13.45 1.68
C ILE A 312 10.95 12.01 2.05
N GLU A 313 11.32 11.08 1.19
CA GLU A 313 11.19 9.65 1.42
C GLU A 313 12.57 8.99 1.39
N ASP A 314 12.85 8.15 2.37
CA ASP A 314 14.05 7.34 2.42
C ASP A 314 13.81 6.01 1.69
N ILE A 315 14.76 5.59 0.88
CA ILE A 315 14.73 4.36 0.09
C ILE A 315 15.75 3.41 0.72
N LEU A 316 15.23 2.38 1.40
CA LEU A 316 16.03 1.41 2.13
C LEU A 316 16.14 0.13 1.30
N ILE A 317 17.35 -0.23 0.87
CA ILE A 317 17.62 -1.48 0.17
C ILE A 317 18.20 -2.46 1.17
N VAL A 318 17.49 -3.57 1.36
CA VAL A 318 17.76 -4.58 2.37
C VAL A 318 17.91 -5.93 1.68
N LYS A 319 18.85 -6.75 2.13
CA LYS A 319 19.07 -8.11 1.62
C LYS A 319 18.72 -9.14 2.69
N LYS A 320 18.00 -10.20 2.34
CA LYS A 320 17.84 -11.37 3.20
C LYS A 320 19.12 -12.19 3.17
N VAL A 321 19.80 -12.31 4.32
CA VAL A 321 21.13 -12.96 4.44
C VAL A 321 21.09 -14.25 5.26
N SER A 322 20.02 -14.48 6.02
CA SER A 322 19.78 -15.70 6.79
C SER A 322 18.28 -15.96 6.92
N LYS A 323 17.92 -17.04 7.62
CA LYS A 323 16.53 -17.50 7.78
C LYS A 323 16.19 -17.72 9.25
N ASN A 324 14.90 -17.81 9.52
CA ASN A 324 14.34 -18.24 10.82
C ASN A 324 14.64 -17.30 11.98
N PHE A 325 14.85 -16.02 11.71
CA PHE A 325 14.89 -14.99 12.73
C PHE A 325 13.66 -14.10 12.61
N SER A 326 13.17 -13.66 13.73
CA SER A 326 12.05 -12.72 13.82
C SER A 326 12.34 -11.65 14.86
N VAL A 327 11.80 -10.47 14.63
CA VAL A 327 11.76 -9.41 15.66
C VAL A 327 10.61 -9.72 16.59
N THR A 328 10.90 -9.94 17.87
CA THR A 328 9.87 -10.16 18.89
C THR A 328 9.11 -8.86 19.17
N LEU A 329 7.90 -8.98 19.72
CA LEU A 329 7.11 -7.79 20.09
C LEU A 329 7.81 -6.96 21.17
N ASP A 330 8.61 -7.58 22.06
CA ASP A 330 9.37 -6.85 23.08
C ASP A 330 10.47 -5.99 22.46
N ILE A 331 11.23 -6.54 21.51
CA ILE A 331 12.23 -5.77 20.74
C ILE A 331 11.56 -4.61 19.99
N ALA A 332 10.46 -4.89 19.31
CA ALA A 332 9.71 -3.86 18.57
C ALA A 332 9.18 -2.77 19.51
N ARG A 333 8.74 -3.14 20.71
CA ARG A 333 8.28 -2.22 21.75
C ARG A 333 9.41 -1.29 22.21
N GLU A 334 10.60 -1.83 22.41
CA GLU A 334 11.77 -1.01 22.78
C GLU A 334 12.17 -0.04 21.67
N VAL A 335 12.07 -0.44 20.39
CA VAL A 335 12.24 0.48 19.25
C VAL A 335 11.22 1.63 19.31
N GLY A 336 9.95 1.32 19.55
CA GLY A 336 8.91 2.34 19.73
C GLY A 336 9.17 3.27 20.94
N LYS A 337 9.57 2.72 22.08
CA LYS A 337 9.97 3.48 23.27
C LYS A 337 11.15 4.41 23.00
N LYS A 338 12.18 3.91 22.31
CA LYS A 338 13.35 4.71 21.92
C LYS A 338 12.92 5.93 21.10
N SER A 339 12.02 5.75 20.14
CA SER A 339 11.50 6.86 19.34
C SER A 339 10.71 7.87 20.19
N LEU A 340 9.90 7.43 21.16
CA LEU A 340 9.23 8.34 22.09
C LEU A 340 10.23 9.11 22.97
N LEU A 341 11.29 8.45 23.47
CA LEU A 341 12.34 9.08 24.27
C LEU A 341 13.07 10.18 23.49
N GLN A 342 13.35 9.97 22.22
CA GLN A 342 13.93 11.01 21.35
C GLN A 342 13.01 12.24 21.25
N GLY A 343 11.69 12.06 21.17
CA GLY A 343 10.71 13.14 21.14
C GLY A 343 10.60 13.93 22.43
N LEU A 344 11.03 13.39 23.59
CA LEU A 344 10.99 14.11 24.87
C LEU A 344 11.82 15.40 24.89
N GLY A 345 12.91 15.43 24.10
CA GLY A 345 13.81 16.59 24.04
C GLY A 345 13.24 17.77 23.25
N THR A 346 12.24 17.54 22.41
CA THR A 346 11.72 18.53 21.44
C THR A 346 10.23 18.77 21.58
N VAL A 347 9.51 17.92 22.29
CA VAL A 347 8.05 18.01 22.43
C VAL A 347 7.63 19.32 23.15
N ASP A 348 6.58 19.96 22.62
CA ASP A 348 5.95 21.11 23.25
C ASP A 348 5.52 20.79 24.69
N VAL A 349 5.79 21.72 25.62
CA VAL A 349 5.49 21.57 27.05
C VAL A 349 4.06 21.10 27.31
N LYS A 350 3.07 21.60 26.56
CA LYS A 350 1.66 21.21 26.68
C LYS A 350 1.37 19.73 26.37
N ASN A 351 2.27 19.07 25.62
CA ASN A 351 2.12 17.67 25.21
C ASN A 351 3.06 16.72 25.95
N LYS A 352 3.94 17.26 26.81
CA LYS A 352 5.00 16.48 27.49
C LYS A 352 4.41 15.40 28.40
N ASP A 353 3.37 15.72 29.16
CA ASP A 353 2.71 14.76 30.04
C ASP A 353 2.05 13.62 29.26
N LEU A 354 1.44 13.92 28.09
CA LEU A 354 0.90 12.89 27.21
C LEU A 354 1.98 11.96 26.66
N LEU A 355 3.15 12.51 26.31
CA LEU A 355 4.26 11.72 25.82
C LEU A 355 4.85 10.83 26.92
N LEU A 356 5.03 11.37 28.13
CA LEU A 356 5.46 10.59 29.30
C LEU A 356 4.45 9.49 29.65
N LEU A 357 3.15 9.77 29.60
CA LEU A 357 2.12 8.76 29.80
C LEU A 357 2.17 7.65 28.73
N ALA A 358 2.47 7.99 27.48
CA ALA A 358 2.65 7.00 26.42
C ALA A 358 3.85 6.10 26.69
N LEU A 359 4.97 6.67 27.12
CA LEU A 359 6.17 5.92 27.55
C LEU A 359 5.87 4.98 28.70
N ASN A 360 5.28 5.48 29.79
CA ASN A 360 5.00 4.69 31.00
C ASN A 360 3.98 3.57 30.76
N SER A 361 3.12 3.70 29.74
CA SER A 361 2.12 2.70 29.39
C SER A 361 2.49 1.85 28.16
N SER A 362 3.70 1.98 27.67
CA SER A 362 4.14 1.31 26.42
C SER A 362 4.06 -0.21 26.50
N ASP A 363 4.29 -0.82 27.66
CA ASP A 363 4.20 -2.28 27.86
C ASP A 363 2.80 -2.84 27.70
N MET A 364 1.79 -1.99 27.86
CA MET A 364 0.38 -2.36 27.68
C MET A 364 -0.12 -2.18 26.24
N ILE A 365 0.69 -1.56 25.37
CA ILE A 365 0.30 -1.33 23.98
C ILE A 365 0.46 -2.63 23.20
N GLN A 366 -0.60 -3.02 22.49
CA GLN A 366 -0.62 -4.20 21.64
C GLN A 366 -0.58 -3.80 20.15
N PRO A 367 -0.14 -4.69 19.25
CA PRO A 367 -0.32 -4.50 17.82
C PRO A 367 -1.79 -4.24 17.48
N SER A 368 -2.04 -3.68 16.32
CA SER A 368 -3.38 -3.59 15.74
C SER A 368 -3.94 -5.00 15.52
N ASP A 369 -5.26 -5.17 15.65
CA ASP A 369 -5.89 -6.46 15.38
C ASP A 369 -5.63 -6.88 13.93
N LEU A 370 -5.37 -8.17 13.70
CA LEU A 370 -5.34 -8.70 12.34
C LEU A 370 -6.74 -8.68 11.75
N PHE A 371 -6.87 -8.13 10.55
CA PHE A 371 -8.14 -8.15 9.85
C PHE A 371 -8.37 -9.53 9.22
N LYS A 372 -9.60 -10.05 9.37
CA LYS A 372 -10.06 -11.28 8.74
C LYS A 372 -11.23 -10.93 7.82
N PHE A 373 -11.08 -11.26 6.55
CA PHE A 373 -12.12 -11.12 5.53
C PHE A 373 -13.09 -12.29 5.53
#